data_064dda6624ea50c79accb951ec11617b
#
_entry.id   064dda6624ea50c79accb951ec11617b
#
_cell.length_a   1.000
_cell.length_b   1.000
_cell.length_c   1.000
_cell.angle_alpha   90.00
_cell.angle_beta   90.00
_cell.angle_gamma   90.00
#
_symmetry.space_group_name_H-M   'P 1'
#
loop_
_entity.id
_entity.type
_entity.pdbx_description
1 polymer ?
#
loop_
_entity_poly.entity_id
_entity_poly.type
_entity_poly.pdbx_seq_one_letter_code
_entity_poly.pdbx_strand_id
1 'polypeptide(L)'
;MTLRKIVSGGQTGVDRAALDAALAANLPCGGWVPGDRMAEDGIIPERYPLIPLPNCGYRQRTRLNVSDSDGTAILYNETLKGGTRLTRNLCALLNRPYILISAREIPDPNVAAAAVLKFIEGSGIQVLNVSGPRASGWAGGHAFALQVMGQVIATVQERSVHGS
;
A
#
# COMPACT_ATOMS: atom_id res chain seq x y z
N MET A 1 -9.58 17.83 -0.70
CA MET A 1 -8.37 17.23 -0.10
C MET A 1 -7.96 16.04 -0.92
N THR A 2 -6.67 15.89 -1.14
CA THR A 2 -6.15 14.90 -2.07
C THR A 2 -5.10 14.01 -1.40
N LEU A 3 -4.88 12.85 -1.98
CA LEU A 3 -3.80 11.95 -1.58
C LEU A 3 -2.45 12.68 -1.67
N ARG A 4 -1.67 12.64 -0.60
CA ARG A 4 -0.38 13.32 -0.52
C ARG A 4 0.79 12.41 -0.15
N LYS A 5 0.52 11.17 0.27
CA LYS A 5 1.56 10.23 0.68
C LYS A 5 1.09 8.78 0.59
N ILE A 6 1.98 7.92 0.14
CA ILE A 6 1.82 6.47 0.19
C ILE A 6 2.72 5.92 1.29
N VAL A 7 2.20 5.01 2.11
CA VAL A 7 3.01 4.24 3.05
C VAL A 7 2.83 2.75 2.81
N SER A 8 3.84 1.98 3.11
CA SER A 8 3.77 0.52 3.09
C SER A 8 4.86 -0.09 3.96
N GLY A 9 4.80 -1.41 4.13
CA GLY A 9 5.78 -2.14 4.92
C GLY A 9 7.04 -2.54 4.18
N GLY A 10 7.17 -2.19 2.90
CA GLY A 10 8.40 -2.42 2.14
C GLY A 10 8.71 -3.86 1.77
N GLN A 11 7.81 -4.81 2.03
CA GLN A 11 8.00 -6.20 1.62
C GLN A 11 7.94 -6.31 0.10
N THR A 12 8.53 -7.36 -0.47
CA THR A 12 8.41 -7.63 -1.91
C THR A 12 6.94 -7.73 -2.33
N GLY A 13 6.67 -7.64 -3.60
CA GLY A 13 5.30 -7.72 -4.12
C GLY A 13 4.54 -6.42 -4.01
N VAL A 14 3.34 -6.46 -3.46
CA VAL A 14 2.42 -5.32 -3.42
C VAL A 14 3.00 -4.12 -2.67
N ASP A 15 3.55 -4.34 -1.48
CA ASP A 15 4.12 -3.25 -0.66
C ASP A 15 5.16 -2.44 -1.45
N ARG A 16 6.10 -3.15 -2.07
CA ARG A 16 7.19 -2.51 -2.80
C ARG A 16 6.70 -1.85 -4.08
N ALA A 17 5.72 -2.43 -4.75
CA ALA A 17 5.12 -1.85 -5.94
C ALA A 17 4.48 -0.48 -5.65
N ALA A 18 3.83 -0.35 -4.52
CA ALA A 18 3.22 0.92 -4.12
C ALA A 18 4.27 2.01 -3.93
N LEU A 19 5.41 1.66 -3.30
CA LEU A 19 6.53 2.58 -3.14
C LEU A 19 7.17 2.92 -4.49
N ASP A 20 7.34 1.93 -5.37
CA ASP A 20 7.89 2.14 -6.71
C ASP A 20 7.02 3.12 -7.52
N ALA A 21 5.70 2.96 -7.45
CA ALA A 21 4.77 3.86 -8.13
C ALA A 21 4.86 5.29 -7.59
N ALA A 22 4.95 5.44 -6.28
CA ALA A 22 5.09 6.75 -5.65
C ALA A 22 6.40 7.43 -6.03
N LEU A 23 7.52 6.69 -5.96
CA LEU A 23 8.84 7.21 -6.33
C LEU A 23 8.88 7.65 -7.79
N ALA A 24 8.31 6.84 -8.71
CA ALA A 24 8.28 7.16 -10.13
C ALA A 24 7.49 8.46 -10.42
N ALA A 25 6.51 8.77 -9.60
CA ALA A 25 5.64 9.93 -9.75
C ALA A 25 6.05 11.12 -8.85
N ASN A 26 7.15 11.00 -8.14
CA ASN A 26 7.60 12.00 -7.15
C ASN A 26 6.55 12.32 -6.09
N LEU A 27 5.72 11.34 -5.74
CA LEU A 27 4.80 11.47 -4.62
C LEU A 27 5.51 11.02 -3.34
N PRO A 28 5.41 11.77 -2.24
CA PRO A 28 6.01 11.34 -0.97
C PRO A 28 5.57 9.94 -0.58
N CYS A 29 6.52 9.14 -0.10
CA CYS A 29 6.24 7.80 0.38
C CYS A 29 7.11 7.45 1.57
N GLY A 30 6.73 6.41 2.30
CA GLY A 30 7.47 5.97 3.46
C GLY A 30 6.79 4.79 4.12
N GLY A 31 6.99 4.67 5.42
CA GLY A 31 6.40 3.61 6.21
C GLY A 31 7.38 3.04 7.23
N TRP A 32 6.85 2.24 8.13
CA TRP A 32 7.61 1.53 9.14
C TRP A 32 7.98 0.14 8.63
N VAL A 33 9.21 -0.27 8.90
CA VAL A 33 9.71 -1.61 8.57
C VAL A 33 10.32 -2.26 9.82
N PRO A 34 10.56 -3.58 9.82
CA PRO A 34 11.28 -4.21 10.93
C PRO A 34 12.64 -3.56 11.16
N GLY A 35 13.12 -3.63 12.40
CA GLY A 35 14.34 -2.92 12.80
C GLY A 35 15.59 -3.28 12.03
N ASP A 36 15.66 -4.48 11.46
CA ASP A 36 16.76 -4.96 10.64
C ASP A 36 16.62 -4.62 9.15
N ARG A 37 15.52 -3.97 8.74
CA ARG A 37 15.16 -3.67 7.34
C ARG A 37 15.09 -4.93 6.46
N MET A 38 14.80 -6.09 7.02
CA MET A 38 14.75 -7.33 6.26
C MET A 38 13.39 -7.55 5.58
N ALA A 39 13.46 -7.91 4.32
CA ALA A 39 12.34 -8.45 3.54
C ALA A 39 12.72 -9.86 3.07
N GLU A 40 11.84 -10.54 2.36
CA GLU A 40 12.14 -11.91 1.91
C GLU A 40 13.30 -11.97 0.93
N ASP A 41 13.63 -10.88 0.23
CA ASP A 41 14.73 -10.79 -0.71
C ASP A 41 16.02 -10.21 -0.10
N GLY A 42 16.07 -10.01 1.21
CA GLY A 42 17.22 -9.44 1.92
C GLY A 42 16.94 -8.05 2.45
N ILE A 43 17.99 -7.27 2.64
CA ILE A 43 17.91 -5.91 3.16
C ILE A 43 17.18 -5.02 2.15
N ILE A 44 16.16 -4.30 2.60
CA ILE A 44 15.38 -3.39 1.74
C ILE A 44 16.31 -2.26 1.26
N PRO A 45 16.38 -2.01 -0.07
CA PRO A 45 17.25 -0.96 -0.61
C PRO A 45 17.00 0.42 0.00
N GLU A 46 18.07 1.20 0.16
CA GLU A 46 18.01 2.52 0.80
C GLU A 46 17.20 3.56 0.01
N ARG A 47 16.99 3.35 -1.28
CA ARG A 47 16.15 4.26 -2.08
C ARG A 47 14.72 4.33 -1.59
N TYR A 48 14.25 3.33 -0.84
CA TYR A 48 12.95 3.36 -0.19
C TYR A 48 13.07 4.08 1.14
N PRO A 49 12.40 5.23 1.32
CA PRO A 49 12.54 6.06 2.53
C PRO A 49 11.72 5.50 3.69
N LEU A 50 12.07 4.32 4.14
CA LEU A 50 11.38 3.58 5.19
C LEU A 50 12.11 3.76 6.52
N ILE A 51 11.34 3.72 7.61
CA ILE A 51 11.89 3.93 8.95
C ILE A 51 11.93 2.58 9.68
N PRO A 52 13.13 2.10 10.05
CA PRO A 52 13.25 0.89 10.85
C PRO A 52 12.69 1.10 12.25
N LEU A 53 11.92 0.14 12.73
CA LEU A 53 11.34 0.15 14.07
C LEU A 53 12.18 -0.76 14.97
N PRO A 54 13.05 -0.20 15.85
CA PRO A 54 13.97 -1.01 16.64
C PRO A 54 13.25 -2.03 17.51
N ASN A 55 13.82 -3.23 17.59
CA ASN A 55 13.32 -4.34 18.42
C ASN A 55 11.89 -4.77 18.13
N CYS A 56 11.40 -4.50 16.92
CA CYS A 56 10.03 -4.83 16.52
C CYS A 56 9.99 -5.69 15.29
N GLY A 57 9.02 -6.58 15.24
CA GLY A 57 8.77 -7.46 14.10
C GLY A 57 7.62 -6.98 13.23
N TYR A 58 7.10 -7.90 12.43
CA TYR A 58 6.09 -7.60 11.40
C TYR A 58 4.79 -7.07 11.97
N ARG A 59 4.32 -7.62 13.09
CA ARG A 59 3.04 -7.22 13.66
C ARG A 59 3.05 -5.76 14.11
N GLN A 60 4.11 -5.33 14.80
CA GLN A 60 4.22 -3.97 15.31
C GLN A 60 4.33 -2.97 14.16
N ARG A 61 5.16 -3.26 13.15
CA ARG A 61 5.30 -2.33 12.01
C ARG A 61 4.00 -2.27 11.19
N THR A 62 3.30 -3.39 11.03
CA THR A 62 2.02 -3.41 10.34
C THR A 62 0.99 -2.58 11.07
N ARG A 63 0.94 -2.71 12.40
CA ARG A 63 0.06 -1.91 13.24
C ARG A 63 0.35 -0.41 13.10
N LEU A 64 1.62 -0.01 13.10
CA LEU A 64 1.98 1.40 12.95
C LEU A 64 1.64 1.94 11.57
N ASN A 65 1.87 1.18 10.51
CA ASN A 65 1.51 1.62 9.17
C ASN A 65 0.00 1.82 9.03
N VAL A 66 -0.81 0.97 9.65
CA VAL A 66 -2.26 1.15 9.69
C VAL A 66 -2.64 2.38 10.52
N SER A 67 -2.09 2.51 11.73
CA SER A 67 -2.49 3.58 12.65
C SER A 67 -2.03 4.97 12.20
N ASP A 68 -0.89 5.06 11.51
CA ASP A 68 -0.33 6.32 11.03
C ASP A 68 -0.89 6.75 9.68
N SER A 69 -1.79 5.96 9.10
CA SER A 69 -2.44 6.25 7.82
C SER A 69 -3.90 6.62 8.03
N ASP A 70 -4.48 7.29 7.05
CA ASP A 70 -5.91 7.61 7.08
C ASP A 70 -6.77 6.44 6.64
N GLY A 71 -6.20 5.52 5.86
CA GLY A 71 -6.87 4.31 5.42
C GLY A 71 -5.90 3.37 4.72
N THR A 72 -6.34 2.15 4.46
CA THR A 72 -5.51 1.10 3.86
C THR A 72 -6.20 0.48 2.64
N ALA A 73 -5.46 0.37 1.54
CA ALA A 73 -5.86 -0.43 0.39
C ALA A 73 -5.11 -1.77 0.44
N ILE A 74 -5.86 -2.86 0.45
CA ILE A 74 -5.32 -4.21 0.50
C ILE A 74 -5.57 -4.87 -0.85
N LEU A 75 -4.48 -5.09 -1.61
CA LEU A 75 -4.53 -5.71 -2.91
C LEU A 75 -4.06 -7.16 -2.78
N TYR A 76 -4.86 -8.10 -3.25
CA TYR A 76 -4.54 -9.52 -3.14
C TYR A 76 -5.13 -10.28 -4.33
N ASN A 77 -4.81 -11.57 -4.44
CA ASN A 77 -5.28 -12.37 -5.59
C ASN A 77 -6.61 -13.03 -5.29
N GLU A 78 -6.62 -14.09 -4.50
CA GLU A 78 -7.83 -14.90 -4.27
C GLU A 78 -8.34 -14.82 -2.83
N THR A 79 -7.46 -15.04 -1.86
CA THR A 79 -7.83 -15.09 -0.44
C THR A 79 -6.85 -14.31 0.40
N LEU A 80 -7.35 -13.77 1.51
CA LEU A 80 -6.50 -13.11 2.50
C LEU A 80 -5.79 -14.17 3.35
N LYS A 81 -4.45 -14.08 3.41
CA LYS A 81 -3.60 -15.01 4.17
C LYS A 81 -2.51 -14.25 4.90
N GLY A 82 -1.99 -14.86 5.97
CA GLY A 82 -0.80 -14.38 6.66
C GLY A 82 -0.84 -12.90 6.99
N GLY A 83 0.22 -12.17 6.60
CA GLY A 83 0.35 -10.75 6.86
C GLY A 83 -0.74 -9.88 6.23
N THR A 84 -1.25 -10.29 5.07
CA THR A 84 -2.35 -9.57 4.41
C THR A 84 -3.64 -9.65 5.22
N ARG A 85 -3.95 -10.84 5.76
CA ARG A 85 -5.10 -11.01 6.65
C ARG A 85 -4.89 -10.26 7.96
N LEU A 86 -3.67 -10.28 8.50
CA LEU A 86 -3.32 -9.50 9.69
C LEU A 86 -3.60 -8.02 9.48
N THR A 87 -3.22 -7.46 8.33
CA THR A 87 -3.46 -6.06 8.01
C THR A 87 -4.94 -5.72 8.05
N ARG A 88 -5.79 -6.54 7.41
CA ARG A 88 -7.25 -6.35 7.46
C ARG A 88 -7.77 -6.38 8.89
N ASN A 89 -7.31 -7.36 9.67
CA ASN A 89 -7.76 -7.52 11.06
C ASN A 89 -7.34 -6.31 11.92
N LEU A 90 -6.14 -5.77 11.68
CA LEU A 90 -5.67 -4.58 12.40
C LEU A 90 -6.46 -3.33 11.99
N CYS A 91 -6.83 -3.19 10.72
CA CYS A 91 -7.69 -2.08 10.29
C CYS A 91 -9.03 -2.12 11.03
N ALA A 92 -9.65 -3.30 11.12
CA ALA A 92 -10.90 -3.47 11.83
C ALA A 92 -10.74 -3.18 13.34
N LEU A 93 -9.68 -3.74 13.95
CA LEU A 93 -9.41 -3.55 15.37
C LEU A 93 -9.17 -2.08 15.74
N LEU A 94 -8.43 -1.36 14.90
CA LEU A 94 -8.09 0.04 15.11
C LEU A 94 -9.15 1.01 14.59
N ASN A 95 -10.24 0.48 14.04
CA ASN A 95 -11.34 1.24 13.46
C ASN A 95 -10.85 2.23 12.39
N ARG A 96 -9.96 1.76 11.50
CA ARG A 96 -9.45 2.53 10.38
C ARG A 96 -10.09 2.07 9.08
N PRO A 97 -10.46 3.00 8.18
CA PRO A 97 -11.03 2.61 6.88
C PRO A 97 -10.11 1.71 6.08
N TYR A 98 -10.68 0.75 5.38
CA TYR A 98 -9.90 -0.08 4.46
C TYR A 98 -10.76 -0.53 3.29
N ILE A 99 -10.11 -0.87 2.18
CA ILE A 99 -10.74 -1.46 1.01
C ILE A 99 -10.01 -2.73 0.61
N LEU A 100 -10.76 -3.75 0.22
CA LEU A 100 -10.23 -5.02 -0.28
C LEU A 100 -10.36 -5.05 -1.80
N ILE A 101 -9.24 -5.24 -2.50
CA ILE A 101 -9.19 -5.35 -3.96
C ILE A 101 -8.66 -6.74 -4.30
N SER A 102 -9.54 -7.62 -4.79
CA SER A 102 -9.18 -8.95 -5.27
C SER A 102 -8.91 -8.90 -6.77
N ALA A 103 -7.70 -9.25 -7.20
CA ALA A 103 -7.37 -9.29 -8.62
C ALA A 103 -8.15 -10.38 -9.36
N ARG A 104 -8.57 -11.42 -8.65
CA ARG A 104 -9.43 -12.46 -9.23
C ARG A 104 -10.80 -11.90 -9.61
N GLU A 105 -11.39 -11.07 -8.74
CA GLU A 105 -12.70 -10.46 -8.97
C GLU A 105 -12.61 -9.22 -9.84
N ILE A 106 -11.54 -8.45 -9.74
CA ILE A 106 -11.30 -7.22 -10.48
C ILE A 106 -9.93 -7.33 -11.17
N PRO A 107 -9.82 -8.11 -12.25
CA PRO A 107 -8.52 -8.33 -12.92
C PRO A 107 -8.01 -7.13 -13.71
N ASP A 108 -8.87 -6.19 -14.09
CA ASP A 108 -8.46 -5.00 -14.83
C ASP A 108 -7.89 -3.96 -13.87
N PRO A 109 -6.60 -3.61 -13.96
CA PRO A 109 -5.99 -2.62 -13.07
C PRO A 109 -6.67 -1.24 -13.14
N ASN A 110 -7.26 -0.86 -14.27
CA ASN A 110 -7.95 0.42 -14.39
C ASN A 110 -9.23 0.44 -13.56
N VAL A 111 -9.97 -0.67 -13.55
CA VAL A 111 -11.18 -0.82 -12.75
C VAL A 111 -10.81 -0.84 -11.26
N ALA A 112 -9.76 -1.55 -10.90
CA ALA A 112 -9.25 -1.59 -9.53
C ALA A 112 -8.80 -0.20 -9.07
N ALA A 113 -8.09 0.54 -9.92
CA ALA A 113 -7.67 1.91 -9.62
C ALA A 113 -8.86 2.83 -9.37
N ALA A 114 -9.92 2.71 -10.17
CA ALA A 114 -11.14 3.50 -9.98
C ALA A 114 -11.78 3.21 -8.62
N ALA A 115 -11.79 1.96 -8.18
CA ALA A 115 -12.30 1.57 -6.87
C ALA A 115 -11.47 2.17 -5.72
N VAL A 116 -10.15 2.16 -5.86
CA VAL A 116 -9.23 2.76 -4.86
C VAL A 116 -9.44 4.27 -4.81
N LEU A 117 -9.57 4.94 -5.97
CA LEU A 117 -9.83 6.39 -6.02
C LEU A 117 -11.14 6.75 -5.32
N LYS A 118 -12.20 5.98 -5.57
CA LYS A 118 -13.48 6.20 -4.92
C LYS A 118 -13.37 6.05 -3.39
N PHE A 119 -12.62 5.08 -2.94
CA PHE A 119 -12.32 4.90 -1.52
C PHE A 119 -11.57 6.09 -0.93
N ILE A 120 -10.52 6.56 -1.61
CA ILE A 120 -9.74 7.72 -1.19
C ILE A 120 -10.63 8.96 -1.06
N GLU A 121 -11.44 9.24 -2.05
CA GLU A 121 -12.32 10.39 -2.06
C GLU A 121 -13.42 10.28 -1.00
N GLY A 122 -14.06 9.11 -0.91
CA GLY A 122 -15.19 8.90 -0.01
C GLY A 122 -14.78 8.90 1.47
N SER A 123 -13.56 8.53 1.79
CA SER A 123 -13.05 8.47 3.16
C SER A 123 -12.09 9.61 3.50
N GLY A 124 -11.84 10.53 2.57
CA GLY A 124 -10.95 11.67 2.82
C GLY A 124 -9.50 11.29 3.09
N ILE A 125 -8.99 10.29 2.37
CA ILE A 125 -7.66 9.74 2.60
C ILE A 125 -6.60 10.67 2.03
N GLN A 126 -5.70 11.15 2.88
CA GLN A 126 -4.51 11.90 2.47
C GLN A 126 -3.24 11.04 2.53
N VAL A 127 -3.16 10.16 3.52
CA VAL A 127 -2.07 9.20 3.66
C VAL A 127 -2.66 7.80 3.51
N LEU A 128 -2.28 7.11 2.45
CA LEU A 128 -2.80 5.78 2.13
C LEU A 128 -1.74 4.73 2.42
N ASN A 129 -2.07 3.78 3.28
CA ASN A 129 -1.29 2.57 3.46
C ASN A 129 -1.69 1.56 2.38
N VAL A 130 -0.71 0.94 1.73
CA VAL A 130 -0.95 -0.09 0.72
C VAL A 130 -0.30 -1.39 1.19
N SER A 131 -1.06 -2.47 1.18
CA SER A 131 -0.63 -3.76 1.69
C SER A 131 -1.11 -4.88 0.78
N GLY A 132 -0.36 -5.99 0.77
CA GLY A 132 -0.73 -7.18 0.02
C GLY A 132 0.32 -8.26 0.14
N PRO A 133 0.13 -9.39 -0.55
CA PRO A 133 1.06 -10.50 -0.48
C PRO A 133 2.46 -10.14 -0.99
N ARG A 134 3.45 -10.78 -0.38
CA ARG A 134 4.83 -10.74 -0.86
C ARG A 134 4.96 -11.51 -2.19
N ALA A 135 6.05 -11.28 -2.91
CA ALA A 135 6.24 -11.86 -4.24
C ALA A 135 6.13 -13.39 -4.26
N SER A 136 6.62 -14.07 -3.23
CA SER A 136 6.53 -15.54 -3.14
C SER A 136 5.08 -16.03 -2.94
N GLY A 137 4.21 -15.18 -2.41
CA GLY A 137 2.80 -15.51 -2.19
C GLY A 137 1.90 -15.19 -3.38
N TRP A 138 2.36 -14.31 -4.27
CA TRP A 138 1.60 -13.90 -5.45
C TRP A 138 2.55 -13.36 -6.51
N ALA A 139 2.92 -14.18 -7.48
CA ALA A 139 3.91 -13.82 -8.50
C ALA A 139 3.51 -12.59 -9.33
N GLY A 140 2.24 -12.42 -9.63
CA GLY A 140 1.74 -11.25 -10.38
C GLY A 140 1.46 -10.01 -9.54
N GLY A 141 1.71 -10.06 -8.23
CA GLY A 141 1.29 -9.01 -7.30
C GLY A 141 1.97 -7.67 -7.52
N HIS A 142 3.29 -7.67 -7.74
CA HIS A 142 4.01 -6.42 -7.99
C HIS A 142 3.50 -5.74 -9.26
N ALA A 143 3.38 -6.46 -10.37
CA ALA A 143 2.92 -5.90 -11.63
C ALA A 143 1.49 -5.33 -11.52
N PHE A 144 0.58 -6.07 -10.91
CA PHE A 144 -0.79 -5.62 -10.70
C PHE A 144 -0.85 -4.36 -9.84
N ALA A 145 -0.19 -4.38 -8.70
CA ALA A 145 -0.18 -3.25 -7.76
C ALA A 145 0.51 -2.02 -8.36
N LEU A 146 1.57 -2.21 -9.12
CA LEU A 146 2.26 -1.11 -9.80
C LEU A 146 1.33 -0.40 -10.78
N GLN A 147 0.57 -1.16 -11.58
CA GLN A 147 -0.39 -0.59 -12.52
C GLN A 147 -1.53 0.12 -11.79
N VAL A 148 -2.09 -0.51 -10.76
CA VAL A 148 -3.19 0.08 -9.98
C VAL A 148 -2.75 1.39 -9.33
N MET A 149 -1.66 1.35 -8.58
CA MET A 149 -1.20 2.53 -7.84
C MET A 149 -0.63 3.60 -8.76
N GLY A 150 0.02 3.20 -9.86
CA GLY A 150 0.46 4.15 -10.88
C GLY A 150 -0.71 4.94 -11.46
N GLN A 151 -1.80 4.27 -11.78
CA GLN A 151 -3.01 4.91 -12.31
C GLN A 151 -3.68 5.80 -11.26
N VAL A 152 -3.78 5.32 -10.01
CA VAL A 152 -4.32 6.11 -8.90
C VAL A 152 -3.55 7.42 -8.73
N ILE A 153 -2.22 7.33 -8.65
CA ILE A 153 -1.37 8.50 -8.42
C ILE A 153 -1.44 9.46 -9.61
N ALA A 154 -1.37 8.94 -10.84
CA ALA A 154 -1.48 9.76 -12.05
C ALA A 154 -2.80 10.55 -12.06
N THR A 155 -3.91 9.90 -11.73
CA THR A 155 -5.23 10.55 -11.69
C THR A 155 -5.29 11.62 -10.61
N VAL A 156 -4.76 11.35 -9.41
CA VAL A 156 -4.70 12.33 -8.33
C VAL A 156 -3.87 13.55 -8.75
N GLN A 157 -2.73 13.36 -9.38
CA GLN A 157 -1.85 14.44 -9.82
C GLN A 157 -2.48 15.26 -10.94
N GLU A 158 -3.16 14.63 -11.89
CA GLU A 158 -3.90 15.35 -12.95
C GLU A 158 -5.01 16.21 -12.36
N ARG A 159 -5.77 15.70 -11.39
CA ARG A 159 -6.85 16.44 -10.74
C ARG A 159 -6.30 17.62 -9.94
N SER A 160 -5.14 17.48 -9.29
CA SER A 160 -4.50 18.56 -8.55
C SER A 160 -4.08 19.72 -9.47
N VAL A 161 -3.62 19.42 -10.70
CA VAL A 161 -3.23 20.44 -11.68
C VAL A 161 -4.44 21.17 -12.26
N HIS A 162 -5.56 20.48 -12.48
CA HIS A 162 -6.74 21.02 -13.15
C HIS A 162 -7.87 21.42 -12.22
N GLY A 163 -7.79 21.07 -10.93
CA GLY A 163 -8.85 21.23 -9.96
C GLY A 163 -8.71 22.40 -8.99
N SER A 164 -7.80 23.32 -9.27
CA SER A 164 -7.59 24.49 -8.38
C SER A 164 -8.46 25.66 -8.74
#